data_187f5df66add5680e9c9e973c3427dcb
#
_entry.id   187f5df66add5680e9c9e973c3427dcb
#
_cell.length_a   1.000
_cell.length_b   1.000
_cell.length_c   1.000
_cell.angle_alpha   90.00
_cell.angle_beta   90.00
_cell.angle_gamma   90.00
#
_symmetry.space_group_name_H-M   'P 1'
#
loop_
_entity.id
_entity.type
_entity.pdbx_description
1 polymer ?
#
loop_
_entity_poly.entity_id
_entity_poly.type
_entity_poly.pdbx_seq_one_letter_code
_entity_poly.pdbx_strand_id
1 'polypeptide(L)'
;MALWGGRFTQAADSRFKTFNDSLRFDYRLAEQDIVGSIAWSKALLSVNVLTGLEQQQLEQALNQLLQSVQQDPEQILASDAEDIHSWVEQQLIEQVGDLGKKLHTGRSRNDQVATDLKLWCRDQSVHLLLALKALQQQLVAVAAAHQATVLPGYTHLQRAQPVTFAHWCLAYLEMFERDESRLADALTRLNTSPLGSGALAGTAYPIDREVLAADLGFLRATRNSLDAVSDRDHVLELISVASISMLHLSRLAEDMIFYTTGEAGFIELADTVTSGSSLMPQKKNPDALELIRGKTGRVYGALAGMMMTVKALPLAYNKDMQEDKEGLFDALDTWFDCLQMAGLCFDGIKVNAARTLEAAKQGYSNATELADYLVAKGVPFREAHHIVGVVVVAAIKQGVALEEFELSELQQFSPLIEQDVYSILTIDSCLHKRCALGGVAPQQVAYALQQAQARVKAE
;
A
#
# COMPACT_ATOMS: atom_id res chain seq x y z
N MET A 1 34.56 -21.86 -5.86
CA MET A 1 34.46 -22.89 -6.95
C MET A 1 32.98 -23.06 -7.25
N ALA A 2 32.57 -23.03 -8.53
CA ALA A 2 31.14 -23.21 -8.85
C ALA A 2 30.67 -24.59 -8.38
N LEU A 3 29.55 -24.66 -7.67
CA LEU A 3 29.00 -25.91 -7.10
C LEU A 3 28.53 -26.91 -8.17
N TRP A 4 28.51 -26.53 -9.46
CA TRP A 4 27.98 -27.27 -10.62
C TRP A 4 29.03 -27.52 -11.73
N GLY A 5 30.29 -27.81 -11.41
CA GLY A 5 31.42 -27.74 -12.34
C GLY A 5 31.71 -28.97 -13.21
N GLY A 6 31.12 -30.14 -12.97
CA GLY A 6 31.61 -31.41 -13.56
C GLY A 6 31.53 -31.57 -15.09
N ARG A 7 30.68 -30.80 -15.80
CA ARG A 7 30.52 -30.86 -17.25
C ARG A 7 31.35 -29.77 -17.99
N PHE A 8 31.74 -28.71 -17.30
CA PHE A 8 32.38 -27.57 -17.91
C PHE A 8 33.89 -27.70 -17.90
N THR A 9 34.53 -27.45 -19.05
CA THR A 9 35.98 -27.54 -19.23
C THR A 9 36.69 -26.20 -19.16
N GLN A 10 35.94 -25.10 -19.12
CA GLN A 10 36.48 -23.75 -19.05
C GLN A 10 35.81 -22.98 -17.92
N ALA A 11 36.53 -22.02 -17.32
CA ALA A 11 35.97 -21.09 -16.36
C ALA A 11 35.02 -20.11 -17.05
N ALA A 12 34.00 -19.64 -16.34
CA ALA A 12 33.10 -18.62 -16.84
C ALA A 12 33.83 -17.28 -17.08
N ASP A 13 33.44 -16.54 -18.12
CA ASP A 13 33.92 -15.18 -18.34
C ASP A 13 33.52 -14.28 -17.16
N SER A 14 34.41 -13.42 -16.72
CA SER A 14 34.17 -12.55 -15.57
C SER A 14 32.96 -11.61 -15.76
N ARG A 15 32.73 -11.14 -16.99
CA ARG A 15 31.56 -10.30 -17.31
C ARG A 15 30.26 -11.09 -17.27
N PHE A 16 30.29 -12.38 -17.72
CA PHE A 16 29.16 -13.26 -17.58
C PHE A 16 28.86 -13.51 -16.10
N LYS A 17 29.88 -13.73 -15.27
CA LYS A 17 29.68 -13.86 -13.82
C LYS A 17 28.96 -12.65 -13.24
N THR A 18 29.48 -11.45 -13.44
CA THR A 18 28.87 -10.21 -12.94
C THR A 18 27.43 -9.99 -13.47
N PHE A 19 27.14 -10.38 -14.71
CA PHE A 19 25.81 -10.27 -15.31
C PHE A 19 24.82 -11.31 -14.77
N ASN A 20 25.31 -12.51 -14.43
CA ASN A 20 24.52 -13.64 -13.96
C ASN A 20 24.25 -13.63 -12.46
N ASP A 21 25.21 -13.13 -11.66
CA ASP A 21 25.17 -13.19 -10.19
C ASP A 21 24.08 -12.29 -9.62
N SER A 22 23.35 -12.80 -8.62
CA SER A 22 22.20 -12.13 -8.00
C SER A 22 22.41 -11.75 -6.53
N LEU A 23 23.53 -12.15 -5.92
CA LEU A 23 23.79 -11.93 -4.49
C LEU A 23 23.59 -10.47 -4.04
N ARG A 24 23.90 -9.50 -4.91
CA ARG A 24 23.76 -8.05 -4.65
C ARG A 24 22.35 -7.61 -4.27
N PHE A 25 21.30 -8.40 -4.63
CA PHE A 25 19.92 -8.10 -4.29
C PHE A 25 19.20 -9.27 -3.59
N ASP A 26 19.54 -10.53 -3.90
CA ASP A 26 18.87 -11.67 -3.30
C ASP A 26 19.38 -12.03 -1.89
N TYR A 27 20.46 -11.38 -1.41
CA TYR A 27 20.89 -11.48 -0.01
C TYR A 27 19.74 -11.21 0.98
N ARG A 28 18.73 -10.46 0.57
CA ARG A 28 17.51 -10.16 1.33
C ARG A 28 16.66 -11.39 1.62
N LEU A 29 16.89 -12.51 0.94
CA LEU A 29 16.23 -13.80 1.15
C LEU A 29 16.98 -14.70 2.13
N ALA A 30 18.06 -14.26 2.74
CA ALA A 30 18.95 -15.07 3.57
C ALA A 30 18.21 -15.77 4.72
N GLU A 31 17.35 -15.06 5.44
CA GLU A 31 16.57 -15.63 6.55
C GLU A 31 15.62 -16.71 6.04
N GLN A 32 14.94 -16.47 4.92
CA GLN A 32 13.99 -17.41 4.33
C GLN A 32 14.67 -18.65 3.79
N ASP A 33 15.84 -18.52 3.17
CA ASP A 33 16.64 -19.65 2.71
C ASP A 33 17.09 -20.55 3.88
N ILE A 34 17.55 -19.93 4.96
CA ILE A 34 17.97 -20.66 6.16
C ILE A 34 16.79 -21.37 6.81
N VAL A 35 15.64 -20.71 6.96
CA VAL A 35 14.41 -21.30 7.51
C VAL A 35 13.91 -22.45 6.61
N GLY A 36 13.91 -22.25 5.29
CA GLY A 36 13.59 -23.29 4.29
C GLY A 36 14.54 -24.48 4.40
N SER A 37 15.82 -24.23 4.60
CA SER A 37 16.87 -25.26 4.77
C SER A 37 16.71 -26.05 6.07
N ILE A 38 16.32 -25.42 7.18
CA ILE A 38 16.00 -26.11 8.44
C ILE A 38 14.81 -27.07 8.24
N ALA A 39 13.71 -26.59 7.64
CA ALA A 39 12.55 -27.43 7.37
C ALA A 39 12.88 -28.59 6.41
N TRP A 40 13.70 -28.34 5.39
CA TRP A 40 14.17 -29.37 4.47
C TRP A 40 15.02 -30.42 5.17
N SER A 41 15.89 -30.05 6.12
CA SER A 41 16.69 -31.00 6.89
C SER A 41 15.82 -31.98 7.70
N LYS A 42 14.70 -31.49 8.26
CA LYS A 42 13.70 -32.34 8.94
C LYS A 42 12.99 -33.28 7.98
N ALA A 43 12.66 -32.83 6.80
CA ALA A 43 12.08 -33.66 5.74
C ALA A 43 13.06 -34.77 5.30
N LEU A 44 14.36 -34.47 5.16
CA LEU A 44 15.38 -35.47 4.85
C LEU A 44 15.59 -36.51 5.96
N LEU A 45 15.45 -36.11 7.23
CA LEU A 45 15.43 -37.03 8.36
C LEU A 45 14.23 -37.99 8.27
N SER A 46 13.04 -37.49 7.95
CA SER A 46 11.83 -38.33 7.86
C SER A 46 11.92 -39.45 6.83
N VAL A 47 12.75 -39.28 5.81
CA VAL A 47 13.00 -40.29 4.75
C VAL A 47 14.35 -40.97 4.87
N ASN A 48 15.00 -40.91 6.04
CA ASN A 48 16.26 -41.58 6.37
C ASN A 48 17.47 -41.18 5.48
N VAL A 49 17.47 -40.01 4.86
CA VAL A 49 18.64 -39.44 4.19
C VAL A 49 19.63 -38.88 5.21
N LEU A 50 19.11 -38.32 6.29
CA LEU A 50 19.86 -37.89 7.45
C LEU A 50 19.54 -38.76 8.66
N THR A 51 20.53 -38.97 9.51
CA THR A 51 20.32 -39.47 10.87
C THR A 51 19.85 -38.34 11.80
N GLY A 52 19.27 -38.69 12.95
CA GLY A 52 18.84 -37.68 13.94
C GLY A 52 19.99 -36.81 14.41
N LEU A 53 21.20 -37.34 14.57
CA LEU A 53 22.38 -36.55 14.96
C LEU A 53 22.84 -35.60 13.85
N GLU A 54 22.85 -36.04 12.60
CA GLU A 54 23.20 -35.21 11.46
C GLU A 54 22.20 -34.05 11.28
N GLN A 55 20.91 -34.33 11.43
CA GLN A 55 19.87 -33.30 11.35
C GLN A 55 20.03 -32.26 12.47
N GLN A 56 20.27 -32.69 13.70
CA GLN A 56 20.51 -31.75 14.82
C GLN A 56 21.75 -30.89 14.59
N GLN A 57 22.84 -31.42 14.06
CA GLN A 57 24.04 -30.66 13.73
C GLN A 57 23.78 -29.62 12.64
N LEU A 58 23.04 -29.98 11.59
CA LEU A 58 22.64 -29.05 10.53
C LEU A 58 21.73 -27.93 11.07
N GLU A 59 20.70 -28.28 11.85
CA GLU A 59 19.77 -27.31 12.43
C GLU A 59 20.48 -26.35 13.39
N GLN A 60 21.43 -26.84 14.20
CA GLN A 60 22.22 -25.99 15.08
C GLN A 60 23.08 -24.99 14.29
N ALA A 61 23.78 -25.45 13.25
CA ALA A 61 24.62 -24.60 12.41
C ALA A 61 23.79 -23.55 11.64
N LEU A 62 22.64 -23.96 11.08
CA LEU A 62 21.72 -23.06 10.39
C LEU A 62 21.12 -22.01 11.34
N ASN A 63 20.76 -22.36 12.59
CA ASN A 63 20.28 -21.41 13.56
C ASN A 63 21.37 -20.40 14.00
N GLN A 64 22.64 -20.83 14.10
CA GLN A 64 23.75 -19.91 14.33
C GLN A 64 23.94 -18.94 13.17
N LEU A 65 23.85 -19.45 11.95
CA LEU A 65 23.93 -18.62 10.74
C LEU A 65 22.76 -17.63 10.67
N LEU A 66 21.53 -18.05 11.02
CA LEU A 66 20.36 -17.18 11.09
C LEU A 66 20.56 -16.02 12.05
N GLN A 67 21.07 -16.29 13.26
CA GLN A 67 21.37 -15.24 14.24
C GLN A 67 22.44 -14.26 13.72
N SER A 68 23.48 -14.75 13.04
CA SER A 68 24.52 -13.91 12.44
C SER A 68 23.94 -12.98 11.35
N VAL A 69 23.11 -13.52 10.47
CA VAL A 69 22.45 -12.76 9.39
C VAL A 69 21.49 -11.70 9.95
N GLN A 70 20.74 -12.04 11.00
CA GLN A 70 19.83 -11.08 11.65
C GLN A 70 20.57 -9.92 12.34
N GLN A 71 21.78 -10.17 12.83
CA GLN A 71 22.61 -9.11 13.44
C GLN A 71 23.27 -8.19 12.39
N ASP A 72 23.75 -8.78 11.29
CA ASP A 72 24.43 -8.06 10.21
C ASP A 72 24.13 -8.71 8.85
N PRO A 73 23.03 -8.36 8.19
CA PRO A 73 22.69 -8.90 6.87
C PRO A 73 23.64 -8.44 5.76
N GLU A 74 24.32 -7.29 5.94
CA GLU A 74 25.22 -6.74 4.92
C GLU A 74 26.55 -7.50 4.84
N GLN A 75 26.90 -8.29 5.83
CA GLN A 75 28.08 -9.16 5.78
C GLN A 75 28.10 -10.08 4.56
N ILE A 76 26.90 -10.46 4.05
CA ILE A 76 26.71 -11.31 2.88
C ILE A 76 27.32 -10.66 1.64
N LEU A 77 27.20 -9.33 1.50
CA LEU A 77 27.66 -8.58 0.33
C LEU A 77 29.18 -8.55 0.17
N ALA A 78 29.94 -8.95 1.19
CA ALA A 78 31.39 -9.11 1.11
C ALA A 78 31.81 -10.41 0.39
N SER A 79 30.87 -11.33 0.11
CA SER A 79 31.12 -12.61 -0.56
C SER A 79 31.13 -12.47 -2.08
N ASP A 80 31.83 -13.38 -2.75
CA ASP A 80 31.82 -13.55 -4.21
C ASP A 80 30.92 -14.69 -4.70
N ALA A 81 30.01 -15.18 -3.83
CA ALA A 81 29.02 -16.18 -4.16
C ALA A 81 28.08 -15.71 -5.30
N GLU A 82 27.59 -16.66 -6.10
CA GLU A 82 26.69 -16.36 -7.24
C GLU A 82 25.34 -15.81 -6.77
N ASP A 83 24.79 -16.42 -5.73
CA ASP A 83 23.48 -16.13 -5.15
C ASP A 83 23.47 -16.40 -3.64
N ILE A 84 22.40 -16.00 -2.96
CA ILE A 84 22.24 -16.24 -1.53
C ILE A 84 22.23 -17.70 -1.15
N HIS A 85 21.67 -18.55 -2.01
CA HIS A 85 21.58 -19.99 -1.77
C HIS A 85 22.98 -20.64 -1.76
N SER A 86 23.85 -20.23 -2.69
CA SER A 86 25.25 -20.65 -2.74
C SER A 86 26.02 -20.16 -1.52
N TRP A 87 25.74 -18.95 -1.06
CA TRP A 87 26.34 -18.38 0.13
C TRP A 87 25.97 -19.19 1.39
N VAL A 88 24.68 -19.45 1.60
CA VAL A 88 24.19 -20.24 2.75
C VAL A 88 24.79 -21.65 2.74
N GLU A 89 24.83 -22.32 1.57
CA GLU A 89 25.44 -23.64 1.43
C GLU A 89 26.94 -23.62 1.75
N GLN A 90 27.69 -22.62 1.29
CA GLN A 90 29.11 -22.44 1.60
C GLN A 90 29.34 -22.24 3.09
N GLN A 91 28.59 -21.34 3.73
CA GLN A 91 28.69 -21.10 5.17
C GLN A 91 28.37 -22.35 5.99
N LEU A 92 27.39 -23.12 5.58
CA LEU A 92 27.06 -24.37 6.24
C LEU A 92 28.19 -25.42 6.08
N ILE A 93 28.76 -25.56 4.89
CA ILE A 93 29.90 -26.49 4.64
C ILE A 93 31.13 -26.07 5.46
N GLU A 94 31.40 -24.77 5.62
CA GLU A 94 32.50 -24.28 6.45
C GLU A 94 32.31 -24.66 7.93
N GLN A 95 31.06 -24.70 8.43
CA GLN A 95 30.75 -25.04 9.83
C GLN A 95 30.72 -26.57 10.10
N VAL A 96 30.10 -27.33 9.20
CA VAL A 96 29.82 -28.74 9.44
C VAL A 96 30.51 -29.69 8.44
N GLY A 97 31.36 -29.19 7.55
CA GLY A 97 32.12 -29.97 6.58
C GLY A 97 31.21 -30.67 5.56
N ASP A 98 31.56 -31.91 5.19
CA ASP A 98 30.84 -32.71 4.17
C ASP A 98 29.37 -32.95 4.53
N LEU A 99 28.99 -32.85 5.78
CA LEU A 99 27.60 -32.99 6.20
C LEU A 99 26.71 -31.89 5.54
N GLY A 100 27.22 -30.67 5.40
CA GLY A 100 26.52 -29.58 4.73
C GLY A 100 26.10 -29.89 3.29
N LYS A 101 26.92 -30.68 2.59
CA LYS A 101 26.65 -31.12 1.21
C LYS A 101 25.43 -32.04 1.09
N LYS A 102 25.03 -32.76 2.17
CA LYS A 102 23.84 -33.59 2.17
C LYS A 102 22.55 -32.82 2.11
N LEU A 103 22.53 -31.56 2.56
CA LEU A 103 21.32 -30.74 2.65
C LEU A 103 20.66 -30.51 1.28
N HIS A 104 21.43 -30.46 0.20
CA HIS A 104 20.89 -30.26 -1.16
C HIS A 104 20.22 -31.52 -1.76
N THR A 105 20.31 -32.67 -1.08
CA THR A 105 19.72 -33.91 -1.55
C THR A 105 18.23 -33.80 -1.84
N GLY A 106 17.79 -34.14 -3.06
CA GLY A 106 16.38 -34.12 -3.45
C GLY A 106 15.74 -32.78 -3.67
N ARG A 107 16.44 -31.68 -3.39
CA ARG A 107 16.01 -30.28 -3.62
C ARG A 107 16.63 -29.74 -4.91
N SER A 108 15.94 -28.83 -5.56
CA SER A 108 16.48 -28.03 -6.65
C SER A 108 16.60 -26.56 -6.24
N ARG A 109 17.44 -25.81 -6.93
CA ARG A 109 17.47 -24.35 -6.81
C ARG A 109 16.12 -23.74 -7.16
N ASN A 110 15.36 -24.37 -8.08
CA ASN A 110 14.08 -23.85 -8.58
C ASN A 110 13.00 -23.83 -7.50
N ASP A 111 12.78 -24.92 -6.75
CA ASP A 111 11.79 -24.96 -5.67
C ASP A 111 12.27 -24.20 -4.42
N GLN A 112 13.58 -24.15 -4.20
CA GLN A 112 14.21 -23.39 -3.13
C GLN A 112 13.93 -21.88 -3.31
N VAL A 113 14.31 -21.30 -4.44
CA VAL A 113 14.12 -19.87 -4.71
C VAL A 113 12.66 -19.45 -4.71
N ALA A 114 11.78 -20.32 -5.24
CA ALA A 114 10.34 -20.05 -5.25
C ALA A 114 9.76 -20.05 -3.82
N THR A 115 10.25 -20.92 -2.93
CA THR A 115 9.84 -20.97 -1.52
C THR A 115 10.31 -19.74 -0.77
N ASP A 116 11.58 -19.39 -0.90
CA ASP A 116 12.20 -18.27 -0.21
C ASP A 116 11.53 -16.95 -0.58
N LEU A 117 11.25 -16.75 -1.88
CA LEU A 117 10.54 -15.56 -2.34
C LEU A 117 9.11 -15.47 -1.77
N LYS A 118 8.38 -16.59 -1.71
CA LYS A 118 7.03 -16.62 -1.09
C LYS A 118 7.08 -16.35 0.41
N LEU A 119 8.06 -16.91 1.13
CA LEU A 119 8.27 -16.61 2.55
C LEU A 119 8.57 -15.13 2.76
N TRP A 120 9.48 -14.57 2.01
CA TRP A 120 9.82 -13.15 2.06
C TRP A 120 8.60 -12.25 1.77
N CYS A 121 7.86 -12.56 0.71
CA CYS A 121 6.63 -11.83 0.38
C CYS A 121 5.61 -11.87 1.51
N ARG A 122 5.45 -13.02 2.19
CA ARG A 122 4.58 -13.16 3.34
C ARG A 122 5.01 -12.25 4.49
N ASP A 123 6.30 -12.27 4.81
CA ASP A 123 6.85 -11.48 5.92
C ASP A 123 6.72 -9.97 5.64
N GLN A 124 7.05 -9.52 4.43
CA GLN A 124 6.88 -8.12 4.03
C GLN A 124 5.41 -7.69 4.03
N SER A 125 4.50 -8.58 3.65
CA SER A 125 3.06 -8.27 3.66
C SER A 125 2.51 -8.03 5.06
N VAL A 126 3.06 -8.69 6.09
CA VAL A 126 2.71 -8.40 7.49
C VAL A 126 3.11 -6.97 7.87
N HIS A 127 4.31 -6.54 7.50
CA HIS A 127 4.77 -5.16 7.76
C HIS A 127 3.91 -4.12 7.02
N LEU A 128 3.52 -4.41 5.78
CA LEU A 128 2.64 -3.56 4.99
C LEU A 128 1.22 -3.46 5.57
N LEU A 129 0.66 -4.57 6.07
CA LEU A 129 -0.63 -4.55 6.77
C LEU A 129 -0.57 -3.67 8.02
N LEU A 130 0.51 -3.77 8.81
CA LEU A 130 0.70 -2.93 9.98
C LEU A 130 0.84 -1.45 9.61
N ALA A 131 1.55 -1.13 8.52
CA ALA A 131 1.69 0.25 8.03
C ALA A 131 0.35 0.82 7.54
N LEU A 132 -0.46 0.02 6.82
CA LEU A 132 -1.82 0.40 6.42
C LEU A 132 -2.71 0.68 7.62
N LYS A 133 -2.70 -0.21 8.63
CA LYS A 133 -3.46 -0.02 9.88
C LYS A 133 -3.02 1.24 10.63
N ALA A 134 -1.71 1.51 10.70
CA ALA A 134 -1.20 2.72 11.34
C ALA A 134 -1.71 3.99 10.64
N LEU A 135 -1.69 4.03 9.31
CA LEU A 135 -2.24 5.16 8.54
C LEU A 135 -3.75 5.31 8.74
N GLN A 136 -4.51 4.21 8.76
CA GLN A 136 -5.94 4.21 9.04
C GLN A 136 -6.24 4.77 10.44
N GLN A 137 -5.46 4.37 11.46
CA GLN A 137 -5.59 4.90 12.83
C GLN A 137 -5.33 6.41 12.89
N GLN A 138 -4.32 6.91 12.17
CA GLN A 138 -4.05 8.35 12.08
C GLN A 138 -5.20 9.11 11.42
N LEU A 139 -5.74 8.62 10.30
CA LEU A 139 -6.90 9.21 9.65
C LEU A 139 -8.12 9.29 10.58
N VAL A 140 -8.40 8.22 11.32
CA VAL A 140 -9.50 8.17 12.29
C VAL A 140 -9.27 9.13 13.45
N ALA A 141 -8.04 9.28 13.95
CA ALA A 141 -7.70 10.20 15.02
C ALA A 141 -7.91 11.66 14.59
N VAL A 142 -7.43 12.02 13.39
CA VAL A 142 -7.62 13.37 12.83
C VAL A 142 -9.10 13.64 12.51
N ALA A 143 -9.82 12.65 11.96
CA ALA A 143 -11.27 12.76 11.75
C ALA A 143 -12.02 13.05 13.06
N ALA A 144 -11.66 12.37 14.15
CA ALA A 144 -12.28 12.59 15.45
C ALA A 144 -12.03 14.01 15.98
N ALA A 145 -10.83 14.53 15.82
CA ALA A 145 -10.47 15.90 16.23
C ALA A 145 -11.19 16.98 15.41
N HIS A 146 -11.54 16.69 14.15
CA HIS A 146 -12.09 17.66 13.19
C HIS A 146 -13.51 17.30 12.71
N GLN A 147 -14.30 16.60 13.53
CA GLN A 147 -15.64 16.14 13.17
C GLN A 147 -16.57 17.24 12.71
N ALA A 148 -16.51 18.40 13.35
CA ALA A 148 -17.34 19.57 13.03
C ALA A 148 -16.63 20.64 12.18
N THR A 149 -15.36 20.42 11.80
CA THR A 149 -14.61 21.40 11.00
C THR A 149 -15.13 21.37 9.57
N VAL A 150 -15.79 22.47 9.17
CA VAL A 150 -16.33 22.63 7.80
C VAL A 150 -15.19 22.76 6.80
N LEU A 151 -15.30 22.11 5.68
CA LEU A 151 -14.35 22.14 4.55
C LEU A 151 -15.14 22.38 3.26
N PRO A 152 -14.69 23.24 2.34
CA PRO A 152 -15.31 23.30 1.02
C PRO A 152 -15.08 22.01 0.25
N GLY A 153 -16.13 21.39 -0.25
CA GLY A 153 -16.02 20.28 -1.19
C GLY A 153 -15.68 20.80 -2.59
N TYR A 154 -14.98 19.96 -3.37
CA TYR A 154 -14.56 20.30 -4.72
C TYR A 154 -14.99 19.21 -5.72
N THR A 155 -15.47 19.65 -6.89
CA THR A 155 -15.57 18.87 -8.11
C THR A 155 -14.96 19.67 -9.25
N HIS A 156 -14.20 19.05 -10.14
CA HIS A 156 -13.48 19.75 -11.22
C HIS A 156 -12.56 20.88 -10.71
N LEU A 157 -12.03 20.77 -9.48
CA LEU A 157 -11.31 21.82 -8.76
C LEU A 157 -12.10 23.12 -8.59
N GLN A 158 -13.43 23.07 -8.76
CA GLN A 158 -14.34 24.17 -8.45
C GLN A 158 -15.03 23.88 -7.11
N ARG A 159 -15.27 24.94 -6.32
CA ARG A 159 -16.03 24.81 -5.08
C ARG A 159 -17.42 24.25 -5.37
N ALA A 160 -17.81 23.28 -4.58
CA ALA A 160 -19.11 22.61 -4.65
C ALA A 160 -19.81 22.74 -3.28
N GLN A 161 -20.46 21.68 -2.84
CA GLN A 161 -21.16 21.68 -1.55
C GLN A 161 -20.17 21.58 -0.38
N PRO A 162 -20.50 22.14 0.79
CA PRO A 162 -19.66 22.01 1.98
C PRO A 162 -19.67 20.55 2.48
N VAL A 163 -18.51 20.11 3.00
CA VAL A 163 -18.31 18.84 3.69
C VAL A 163 -17.65 19.12 5.05
N THR A 164 -17.28 18.08 5.81
CA THR A 164 -16.42 18.25 6.97
C THR A 164 -15.03 17.65 6.71
N PHE A 165 -14.02 18.15 7.43
CA PHE A 165 -12.67 17.59 7.34
C PHE A 165 -12.64 16.11 7.75
N ALA A 166 -13.46 15.73 8.75
CA ALA A 166 -13.66 14.33 9.11
C ALA A 166 -14.22 13.49 7.95
N HIS A 167 -15.22 14.01 7.24
CA HIS A 167 -15.80 13.30 6.10
C HIS A 167 -14.76 13.06 4.99
N TRP A 168 -13.89 14.04 4.74
CA TRP A 168 -12.77 13.90 3.82
C TRP A 168 -11.75 12.84 4.28
N CYS A 169 -11.34 12.84 5.57
CA CYS A 169 -10.47 11.80 6.12
C CYS A 169 -11.08 10.40 5.98
N LEU A 170 -12.37 10.25 6.28
CA LEU A 170 -13.07 8.97 6.20
C LEU A 170 -13.20 8.47 4.75
N ALA A 171 -13.22 9.34 3.75
CA ALA A 171 -13.19 8.93 2.35
C ALA A 171 -11.86 8.24 1.98
N TYR A 172 -10.74 8.74 2.49
CA TYR A 172 -9.43 8.09 2.30
C TYR A 172 -9.30 6.81 3.14
N LEU A 173 -9.87 6.77 4.34
CA LEU A 173 -9.95 5.55 5.14
C LEU A 173 -10.60 4.41 4.34
N GLU A 174 -11.74 4.66 3.69
CA GLU A 174 -12.41 3.67 2.83
C GLU A 174 -11.52 3.16 1.68
N MET A 175 -10.62 3.98 1.16
CA MET A 175 -9.67 3.55 0.14
C MET A 175 -8.62 2.60 0.72
N PHE A 176 -8.02 2.94 1.86
CA PHE A 176 -6.98 2.13 2.50
C PHE A 176 -7.53 0.84 3.13
N GLU A 177 -8.78 0.80 3.60
CA GLU A 177 -9.46 -0.43 4.00
C GLU A 177 -9.61 -1.40 2.81
N ARG A 178 -9.92 -0.89 1.61
CA ARG A 178 -9.94 -1.71 0.41
C ARG A 178 -8.55 -2.21 0.00
N ASP A 179 -7.49 -1.44 0.26
CA ASP A 179 -6.10 -1.87 0.00
C ASP A 179 -5.67 -2.95 0.99
N GLU A 180 -6.03 -2.83 2.27
CA GLU A 180 -5.83 -3.87 3.28
C GLU A 180 -6.52 -5.19 2.87
N SER A 181 -7.78 -5.10 2.44
CA SER A 181 -8.53 -6.27 1.96
C SER A 181 -7.88 -6.94 0.76
N ARG A 182 -7.38 -6.16 -0.23
CA ARG A 182 -6.65 -6.70 -1.38
C ARG A 182 -5.36 -7.41 -0.97
N LEU A 183 -4.63 -6.84 -0.04
CA LEU A 183 -3.39 -7.44 0.46
C LEU A 183 -3.68 -8.77 1.19
N ALA A 184 -4.71 -8.80 2.03
CA ALA A 184 -5.15 -10.02 2.71
C ALA A 184 -5.59 -11.12 1.72
N ASP A 185 -6.29 -10.76 0.65
CA ASP A 185 -6.69 -11.68 -0.41
C ASP A 185 -5.47 -12.23 -1.18
N ALA A 186 -4.49 -11.39 -1.50
CA ALA A 186 -3.24 -11.80 -2.15
C ALA A 186 -2.46 -12.78 -1.26
N LEU A 187 -2.37 -12.52 0.05
CA LEU A 187 -1.76 -13.42 1.02
C LEU A 187 -2.42 -14.79 1.08
N THR A 188 -3.74 -14.86 0.94
CA THR A 188 -4.46 -16.14 0.91
C THR A 188 -4.02 -17.02 -0.26
N ARG A 189 -3.80 -16.44 -1.43
CA ARG A 189 -3.34 -17.17 -2.63
C ARG A 189 -1.84 -17.48 -2.58
N LEU A 190 -1.03 -16.59 -2.06
CA LEU A 190 0.41 -16.79 -1.84
C LEU A 190 0.68 -17.99 -0.92
N ASN A 191 -0.17 -18.27 0.06
CA ASN A 191 0.06 -19.16 1.19
C ASN A 191 0.06 -20.66 0.81
N THR A 192 0.91 -21.02 -0.18
CA THR A 192 1.11 -22.39 -0.64
C THR A 192 2.61 -22.67 -0.85
N SER A 193 3.14 -23.75 -0.25
CA SER A 193 4.57 -24.10 -0.30
C SER A 193 4.95 -24.79 -1.61
N PRO A 194 5.92 -24.29 -2.38
CA PRO A 194 6.48 -24.99 -3.54
C PRO A 194 7.57 -25.99 -3.17
N LEU A 195 8.12 -25.99 -1.95
CA LEU A 195 9.26 -26.82 -1.56
C LEU A 195 8.93 -28.32 -1.70
N GLY A 196 9.90 -29.08 -2.23
CA GLY A 196 9.72 -30.48 -2.60
C GLY A 196 9.20 -30.69 -4.02
N SER A 197 9.03 -29.61 -4.80
CA SER A 197 8.71 -29.69 -6.24
C SER A 197 9.94 -30.04 -7.10
N GLY A 198 11.14 -29.99 -6.52
CA GLY A 198 12.38 -30.23 -7.24
C GLY A 198 12.58 -29.21 -8.37
N ALA A 199 13.23 -29.62 -9.45
CA ALA A 199 13.43 -28.73 -10.59
C ALA A 199 12.12 -28.41 -11.33
N LEU A 200 11.18 -29.38 -11.45
CA LEU A 200 9.87 -29.27 -12.09
C LEU A 200 8.98 -30.51 -11.94
N ALA A 201 9.57 -31.69 -11.64
CA ALA A 201 8.87 -32.97 -11.67
C ALA A 201 8.59 -33.59 -10.29
N GLY A 202 8.91 -32.86 -9.23
CA GLY A 202 8.89 -33.36 -7.85
C GLY A 202 10.24 -33.96 -7.43
N THR A 203 10.37 -34.28 -6.13
CA THR A 203 11.53 -35.03 -5.60
C THR A 203 11.32 -36.53 -5.69
N ALA A 204 12.41 -37.29 -5.85
CA ALA A 204 12.37 -38.74 -5.85
C ALA A 204 12.25 -39.38 -4.44
N TYR A 205 12.34 -38.55 -3.40
CA TYR A 205 12.23 -38.99 -2.02
C TYR A 205 10.78 -38.91 -1.54
N PRO A 206 10.27 -39.89 -0.75
CA PRO A 206 8.87 -39.92 -0.31
C PRO A 206 8.61 -38.93 0.83
N ILE A 207 8.95 -37.66 0.62
CA ILE A 207 8.75 -36.57 1.57
C ILE A 207 7.27 -36.20 1.63
N ASP A 208 6.72 -36.09 2.84
CA ASP A 208 5.41 -35.52 3.08
C ASP A 208 5.47 -33.97 2.93
N ARG A 209 5.01 -33.49 1.79
CA ARG A 209 5.02 -32.05 1.46
C ARG A 209 4.00 -31.24 2.25
N GLU A 210 2.95 -31.86 2.79
CA GLU A 210 1.99 -31.14 3.65
C GLU A 210 2.61 -30.87 5.04
N VAL A 211 3.32 -31.85 5.60
CA VAL A 211 4.12 -31.63 6.83
C VAL A 211 5.18 -30.55 6.61
N LEU A 212 5.91 -30.62 5.49
CA LEU A 212 6.93 -29.64 5.14
C LEU A 212 6.33 -28.22 4.97
N ALA A 213 5.15 -28.10 4.36
CA ALA A 213 4.44 -26.83 4.21
C ALA A 213 4.02 -26.27 5.59
N ALA A 214 3.51 -27.13 6.48
CA ALA A 214 3.13 -26.75 7.83
C ALA A 214 4.32 -26.27 8.67
N ASP A 215 5.48 -26.93 8.56
CA ASP A 215 6.73 -26.53 9.24
C ASP A 215 7.19 -25.12 8.81
N LEU A 216 6.88 -24.71 7.58
CA LEU A 216 7.16 -23.39 7.03
C LEU A 216 6.03 -22.38 7.27
N GLY A 217 4.94 -22.79 7.93
CA GLY A 217 3.77 -21.96 8.20
C GLY A 217 2.91 -21.66 6.97
N PHE A 218 3.03 -22.43 5.89
CA PHE A 218 2.11 -22.38 4.76
C PHE A 218 0.83 -23.16 5.05
N LEU A 219 -0.28 -22.73 4.46
CA LEU A 219 -1.57 -23.41 4.60
C LEU A 219 -1.54 -24.86 4.04
N ARG A 220 -0.77 -25.08 2.97
CA ARG A 220 -0.66 -26.38 2.26
C ARG A 220 0.50 -26.39 1.30
N ALA A 221 0.82 -27.57 0.76
CA ALA A 221 1.71 -27.71 -0.38
C ALA A 221 1.03 -27.32 -1.71
N THR A 222 1.83 -26.91 -2.71
CA THR A 222 1.35 -26.74 -4.09
C THR A 222 0.96 -28.09 -4.70
N ARG A 223 -0.07 -28.08 -5.57
CA ARG A 223 -0.67 -29.31 -6.14
C ARG A 223 0.01 -29.82 -7.39
N ASN A 224 0.81 -29.00 -8.06
CA ASN A 224 1.54 -29.36 -9.27
C ASN A 224 2.95 -28.80 -9.20
N SER A 225 3.95 -29.68 -9.34
CA SER A 225 5.36 -29.32 -9.18
C SER A 225 5.90 -28.45 -10.33
N LEU A 226 5.33 -28.58 -11.53
CA LEU A 226 5.73 -27.79 -12.69
C LEU A 226 5.23 -26.33 -12.56
N ASP A 227 4.00 -26.15 -12.13
CA ASP A 227 3.41 -24.86 -11.81
C ASP A 227 4.12 -24.20 -10.61
N ALA A 228 4.41 -24.97 -9.56
CA ALA A 228 4.99 -24.49 -8.31
C ALA A 228 6.31 -23.73 -8.49
N VAL A 229 7.16 -24.15 -9.41
CA VAL A 229 8.46 -23.52 -9.70
C VAL A 229 8.35 -22.40 -10.75
N SER A 230 7.22 -22.33 -11.46
CA SER A 230 6.93 -21.36 -12.51
C SER A 230 6.09 -20.16 -12.02
N ASP A 231 5.27 -20.36 -10.98
CA ASP A 231 4.34 -19.37 -10.45
C ASP A 231 5.04 -18.13 -9.94
N ARG A 232 4.62 -16.98 -10.47
CA ARG A 232 4.97 -15.64 -9.99
C ARG A 232 3.74 -14.74 -9.83
N ASP A 233 2.54 -15.35 -9.78
CA ASP A 233 1.29 -14.59 -9.60
C ASP A 233 1.31 -13.78 -8.30
N HIS A 234 1.90 -14.34 -7.23
CA HIS A 234 2.07 -13.63 -5.96
C HIS A 234 2.90 -12.35 -6.07
N VAL A 235 3.92 -12.33 -6.95
CA VAL A 235 4.72 -11.12 -7.22
C VAL A 235 3.86 -10.08 -7.96
N LEU A 236 3.17 -10.51 -9.01
CA LEU A 236 2.27 -9.66 -9.79
C LEU A 236 1.13 -9.08 -8.93
N GLU A 237 0.51 -9.92 -8.10
CA GLU A 237 -0.56 -9.49 -7.19
C GLU A 237 -0.07 -8.45 -6.18
N LEU A 238 1.05 -8.69 -5.51
CA LEU A 238 1.59 -7.77 -4.50
C LEU A 238 1.95 -6.41 -5.12
N ILE A 239 2.64 -6.39 -6.27
CA ILE A 239 2.97 -5.13 -6.94
C ILE A 239 1.69 -4.45 -7.48
N SER A 240 0.67 -5.22 -7.89
CA SER A 240 -0.63 -4.66 -8.31
C SER A 240 -1.34 -3.99 -7.14
N VAL A 241 -1.39 -4.63 -5.97
CA VAL A 241 -1.95 -4.03 -4.74
C VAL A 241 -1.18 -2.77 -4.36
N ALA A 242 0.15 -2.84 -4.36
CA ALA A 242 1.02 -1.68 -4.13
C ALA A 242 0.71 -0.53 -5.11
N SER A 243 0.57 -0.83 -6.41
CA SER A 243 0.26 0.17 -7.43
C SER A 243 -1.09 0.85 -7.19
N ILE A 244 -2.13 0.11 -6.82
CA ILE A 244 -3.46 0.66 -6.51
C ILE A 244 -3.39 1.54 -5.26
N SER A 245 -2.72 1.07 -4.20
CA SER A 245 -2.56 1.83 -2.96
C SER A 245 -1.75 3.11 -3.18
N MET A 246 -0.70 3.06 -4.00
CA MET A 246 0.06 4.24 -4.38
C MET A 246 -0.78 5.27 -5.17
N LEU A 247 -1.77 4.84 -5.97
CA LEU A 247 -2.74 5.76 -6.57
C LEU A 247 -3.60 6.46 -5.51
N HIS A 248 -4.03 5.76 -4.46
CA HIS A 248 -4.77 6.35 -3.35
C HIS A 248 -3.90 7.34 -2.57
N LEU A 249 -2.64 6.98 -2.27
CA LEU A 249 -1.66 7.85 -1.64
C LEU A 249 -1.36 9.10 -2.49
N SER A 250 -1.24 8.94 -3.81
CA SER A 250 -1.02 10.06 -4.73
C SER A 250 -2.19 11.05 -4.73
N ARG A 251 -3.44 10.55 -4.68
CA ARG A 251 -4.63 11.40 -4.57
C ARG A 251 -4.70 12.12 -3.24
N LEU A 252 -4.39 11.42 -2.13
CA LEU A 252 -4.29 12.03 -0.82
C LEU A 252 -3.25 13.15 -0.81
N ALA A 253 -2.06 12.88 -1.37
CA ALA A 253 -0.98 13.85 -1.47
C ALA A 253 -1.41 15.08 -2.29
N GLU A 254 -2.10 14.88 -3.41
CA GLU A 254 -2.59 15.98 -4.27
C GLU A 254 -3.57 16.90 -3.54
N ASP A 255 -4.57 16.32 -2.85
CA ASP A 255 -5.52 17.10 -2.05
C ASP A 255 -4.80 17.88 -0.95
N MET A 256 -3.88 17.25 -0.21
CA MET A 256 -3.14 17.91 0.86
C MET A 256 -2.19 18.99 0.32
N ILE A 257 -1.53 18.78 -0.82
CA ILE A 257 -0.71 19.80 -1.48
C ILE A 257 -1.57 21.00 -1.80
N PHE A 258 -2.72 20.80 -2.42
CA PHE A 258 -3.66 21.90 -2.70
C PHE A 258 -4.07 22.63 -1.41
N TYR A 259 -4.39 21.89 -0.34
CA TYR A 259 -4.80 22.48 0.94
C TYR A 259 -3.69 23.27 1.64
N THR A 260 -2.40 22.96 1.36
CA THR A 260 -1.26 23.71 1.91
C THR A 260 -0.89 24.96 1.11
N THR A 261 -1.44 25.16 -0.09
CA THR A 261 -1.12 26.35 -0.92
C THR A 261 -1.48 27.65 -0.19
N GLY A 262 -0.77 28.73 -0.50
CA GLY A 262 -1.09 30.06 0.05
C GLY A 262 -2.49 30.53 -0.29
N GLU A 263 -3.02 30.12 -1.45
CA GLU A 263 -4.36 30.43 -1.95
C GLU A 263 -5.44 29.68 -1.16
N ALA A 264 -5.26 28.40 -0.86
CA ALA A 264 -6.18 27.64 -0.02
C ALA A 264 -5.98 27.93 1.47
N GLY A 265 -4.77 27.66 1.99
CA GLY A 265 -4.41 27.89 3.39
C GLY A 265 -5.27 27.10 4.38
N PHE A 266 -5.72 25.90 3.99
CA PHE A 266 -6.63 25.08 4.79
C PHE A 266 -5.92 24.27 5.85
N ILE A 267 -4.70 23.81 5.52
CA ILE A 267 -3.84 23.04 6.44
C ILE A 267 -2.42 23.57 6.42
N GLU A 268 -1.70 23.34 7.52
CA GLU A 268 -0.25 23.48 7.64
C GLU A 268 0.33 22.17 8.11
N LEU A 269 1.35 21.67 7.38
CA LEU A 269 2.12 20.49 7.76
C LEU A 269 3.15 20.84 8.83
N ALA A 270 3.56 19.85 9.62
CA ALA A 270 4.66 20.00 10.56
C ALA A 270 5.99 20.28 9.83
N ASP A 271 6.90 20.97 10.50
CA ASP A 271 8.24 21.29 9.93
C ASP A 271 9.05 20.01 9.63
N THR A 272 8.78 18.94 10.34
CA THR A 272 9.45 17.64 10.20
C THR A 272 9.23 16.92 8.87
N VAL A 273 8.18 17.30 8.11
CA VAL A 273 7.81 16.68 6.83
C VAL A 273 7.78 17.69 5.68
N THR A 274 8.40 18.85 5.88
CA THR A 274 8.47 19.95 4.91
C THR A 274 9.89 20.41 4.76
N SER A 275 10.21 21.11 3.66
CA SER A 275 11.49 21.78 3.47
C SER A 275 11.36 23.27 3.21
N GLY A 276 12.43 24.02 3.48
CA GLY A 276 12.55 25.42 3.14
C GLY A 276 13.14 25.65 1.75
N SER A 277 13.30 26.91 1.39
CA SER A 277 14.01 27.34 0.19
C SER A 277 15.34 28.00 0.57
N SER A 278 16.41 27.65 -0.13
CA SER A 278 17.72 28.30 0.06
C SER A 278 17.73 29.78 -0.36
N LEU A 279 16.77 30.20 -1.18
CA LEU A 279 16.66 31.58 -1.69
C LEU A 279 15.55 32.36 -1.00
N MET A 280 14.41 31.69 -0.69
CA MET A 280 13.19 32.33 -0.19
C MET A 280 12.93 31.88 1.25
N PRO A 281 13.32 32.66 2.27
CA PRO A 281 13.28 32.21 3.66
C PRO A 281 11.85 32.01 4.21
N GLN A 282 10.83 32.55 3.57
CA GLN A 282 9.42 32.38 3.95
C GLN A 282 8.78 31.11 3.36
N LYS A 283 9.43 30.43 2.43
CA LYS A 283 8.85 29.32 1.69
C LYS A 283 8.93 28.00 2.47
N LYS A 284 7.83 27.28 2.51
CA LYS A 284 7.68 25.97 3.13
C LYS A 284 7.06 25.02 2.09
N ASN A 285 7.83 24.00 1.67
CA ASN A 285 7.45 23.11 0.59
C ASN A 285 6.89 21.79 1.15
N PRO A 286 5.83 21.22 0.56
CA PRO A 286 5.27 19.93 0.97
C PRO A 286 6.01 18.75 0.32
N ASP A 287 7.37 18.71 0.43
CA ASP A 287 8.21 17.74 -0.32
C ASP A 287 7.83 16.28 -0.05
N ALA A 288 7.43 15.95 1.17
CA ALA A 288 6.99 14.60 1.52
C ALA A 288 5.81 14.15 0.64
N LEU A 289 4.81 15.03 0.48
CA LEU A 289 3.62 14.75 -0.35
C LEU A 289 3.98 14.71 -1.84
N GLU A 290 4.86 15.58 -2.31
CA GLU A 290 5.32 15.59 -3.70
C GLU A 290 6.08 14.30 -4.03
N LEU A 291 6.92 13.80 -3.11
CA LEU A 291 7.63 12.54 -3.28
C LEU A 291 6.68 11.34 -3.27
N ILE A 292 5.66 11.30 -2.40
CA ILE A 292 4.62 10.26 -2.42
C ILE A 292 3.96 10.24 -3.80
N ARG A 293 3.53 11.38 -4.31
CA ARG A 293 2.91 11.52 -5.64
C ARG A 293 3.85 11.04 -6.74
N GLY A 294 5.12 11.46 -6.71
CA GLY A 294 6.13 11.10 -7.72
C GLY A 294 6.49 9.60 -7.73
N LYS A 295 6.63 8.98 -6.56
CA LYS A 295 7.01 7.57 -6.41
C LYS A 295 5.94 6.59 -6.92
N THR A 296 4.70 7.02 -7.10
CA THR A 296 3.63 6.20 -7.70
C THR A 296 4.02 5.62 -9.06
N GLY A 297 4.67 6.42 -9.91
CA GLY A 297 5.14 5.96 -11.22
C GLY A 297 6.23 4.88 -11.14
N ARG A 298 7.08 4.93 -10.12
CA ARG A 298 8.13 3.93 -9.86
C ARG A 298 7.52 2.56 -9.55
N VAL A 299 6.55 2.50 -8.65
CA VAL A 299 5.87 1.24 -8.28
C VAL A 299 5.09 0.66 -9.46
N TYR A 300 4.36 1.48 -10.21
CA TYR A 300 3.67 1.04 -11.42
C TYR A 300 4.64 0.55 -12.50
N GLY A 301 5.81 1.18 -12.65
CA GLY A 301 6.86 0.75 -13.56
C GLY A 301 7.36 -0.66 -13.25
N ALA A 302 7.52 -1.02 -11.97
CA ALA A 302 7.87 -2.37 -11.53
C ALA A 302 6.80 -3.40 -11.92
N LEU A 303 5.50 -3.08 -11.76
CA LEU A 303 4.40 -3.94 -12.21
C LEU A 303 4.46 -4.18 -13.73
N ALA A 304 4.61 -3.13 -14.51
CA ALA A 304 4.67 -3.23 -15.97
C ALA A 304 5.88 -4.06 -16.41
N GLY A 305 7.04 -3.87 -15.79
CA GLY A 305 8.26 -4.66 -16.03
C GLY A 305 8.03 -6.14 -15.75
N MET A 306 7.50 -6.47 -14.58
CA MET A 306 7.25 -7.86 -14.18
C MET A 306 6.24 -8.57 -15.09
N MET A 307 5.16 -7.88 -15.50
CA MET A 307 4.20 -8.43 -16.47
C MET A 307 4.88 -8.76 -17.81
N MET A 308 5.81 -7.93 -18.26
CA MET A 308 6.55 -8.17 -19.50
C MET A 308 7.60 -9.28 -19.34
N THR A 309 8.20 -9.44 -18.18
CA THR A 309 9.13 -10.53 -17.87
C THR A 309 8.44 -11.89 -17.96
N VAL A 310 7.28 -12.06 -17.33
CA VAL A 310 6.59 -13.37 -17.34
C VAL A 310 5.81 -13.64 -18.63
N LYS A 311 5.52 -12.61 -19.41
CA LYS A 311 4.78 -12.78 -20.66
C LYS A 311 5.51 -13.73 -21.61
N ALA A 312 4.82 -14.79 -22.01
CA ALA A 312 5.30 -15.78 -22.96
C ALA A 312 6.52 -16.61 -22.50
N LEU A 313 6.86 -16.61 -21.20
CA LEU A 313 7.83 -17.59 -20.68
C LEU A 313 7.23 -19.01 -20.77
N PRO A 314 8.02 -20.01 -21.19
CA PRO A 314 7.61 -21.41 -21.04
C PRO A 314 7.50 -21.79 -19.56
N LEU A 315 6.76 -22.86 -19.28
CA LEU A 315 6.61 -23.40 -17.92
C LEU A 315 7.97 -23.81 -17.30
N ALA A 316 7.94 -24.09 -16.02
CA ALA A 316 9.08 -24.31 -15.14
C ALA A 316 9.89 -23.02 -14.92
N TYR A 317 11.20 -23.12 -14.78
CA TYR A 317 12.07 -22.00 -14.48
C TYR A 317 12.92 -21.61 -15.69
N ASN A 318 12.97 -20.30 -15.95
CA ASN A 318 13.91 -19.68 -16.87
C ASN A 318 14.67 -18.58 -16.13
N LYS A 319 15.90 -18.27 -16.54
CA LYS A 319 16.74 -17.26 -15.86
C LYS A 319 16.12 -15.86 -15.85
N ASP A 320 15.22 -15.57 -16.79
CA ASP A 320 14.37 -14.37 -16.83
C ASP A 320 13.65 -14.13 -15.49
N MET A 321 13.28 -15.19 -14.78
CA MET A 321 12.64 -15.09 -13.46
C MET A 321 13.54 -14.52 -12.36
N GLN A 322 14.83 -14.30 -12.62
CA GLN A 322 15.69 -13.55 -11.70
C GLN A 322 15.27 -12.08 -11.58
N GLU A 323 14.62 -11.54 -12.61
CA GLU A 323 14.04 -10.19 -12.63
C GLU A 323 12.80 -10.03 -11.72
N ASP A 324 12.32 -11.11 -11.10
CA ASP A 324 11.18 -11.09 -10.19
C ASP A 324 11.44 -10.40 -8.84
N LYS A 325 12.73 -10.11 -8.51
CA LYS A 325 13.15 -9.67 -7.18
C LYS A 325 13.38 -8.17 -7.08
N GLU A 326 14.27 -7.59 -7.90
CA GLU A 326 14.68 -6.19 -7.75
C GLU A 326 13.46 -5.24 -7.83
N GLY A 327 12.60 -5.42 -8.84
CA GLY A 327 11.38 -4.62 -8.99
C GLY A 327 10.35 -4.83 -7.88
N LEU A 328 10.22 -6.06 -7.36
CA LEU A 328 9.34 -6.37 -6.24
C LEU A 328 9.83 -5.72 -4.95
N PHE A 329 11.11 -5.91 -4.63
CA PHE A 329 11.71 -5.36 -3.41
C PHE A 329 11.59 -3.85 -3.39
N ASP A 330 11.96 -3.19 -4.49
CA ASP A 330 11.86 -1.75 -4.64
C ASP A 330 10.43 -1.23 -4.54
N ALA A 331 9.46 -1.93 -5.14
CA ALA A 331 8.06 -1.54 -5.11
C ALA A 331 7.47 -1.64 -3.69
N LEU A 332 7.73 -2.73 -2.97
CA LEU A 332 7.19 -2.92 -1.62
C LEU A 332 7.85 -2.01 -0.60
N ASP A 333 9.17 -1.80 -0.67
CA ASP A 333 9.89 -0.83 0.16
C ASP A 333 9.37 0.59 -0.08
N THR A 334 9.21 0.98 -1.35
CA THR A 334 8.68 2.29 -1.73
C THR A 334 7.25 2.48 -1.21
N TRP A 335 6.42 1.47 -1.31
CA TRP A 335 5.04 1.53 -0.80
C TRP A 335 5.02 1.65 0.73
N PHE A 336 5.81 0.85 1.43
CA PHE A 336 5.94 0.91 2.89
C PHE A 336 6.39 2.30 3.37
N ASP A 337 7.45 2.85 2.77
CA ASP A 337 7.94 4.19 3.08
C ASP A 337 6.89 5.28 2.84
N CYS A 338 6.13 5.17 1.74
CA CYS A 338 5.08 6.12 1.42
C CYS A 338 3.89 6.04 2.40
N LEU A 339 3.52 4.84 2.88
CA LEU A 339 2.50 4.67 3.92
C LEU A 339 2.94 5.34 5.23
N GLN A 340 4.18 5.08 5.65
CA GLN A 340 4.73 5.71 6.86
C GLN A 340 4.81 7.23 6.72
N MET A 341 5.30 7.73 5.59
CA MET A 341 5.40 9.17 5.34
C MET A 341 4.04 9.84 5.30
N ALA A 342 3.02 9.20 4.71
CA ALA A 342 1.65 9.70 4.73
C ALA A 342 1.12 9.81 6.17
N GLY A 343 1.37 8.82 7.02
CA GLY A 343 1.05 8.88 8.46
C GLY A 343 1.72 10.07 9.15
N LEU A 344 3.03 10.28 8.91
CA LEU A 344 3.78 11.42 9.46
C LEU A 344 3.24 12.78 8.98
N CYS A 345 2.67 12.87 7.77
CA CYS A 345 2.04 14.11 7.30
C CYS A 345 0.76 14.46 8.07
N PHE A 346 0.10 13.49 8.70
CA PHE A 346 -1.03 13.72 9.61
C PHE A 346 -0.58 14.03 11.04
N ASP A 347 0.64 13.65 11.41
CA ASP A 347 1.18 13.95 12.74
C ASP A 347 1.54 15.44 12.84
N GLY A 348 0.89 16.13 13.77
CA GLY A 348 1.08 17.56 13.95
C GLY A 348 0.46 18.45 12.87
N ILE A 349 -0.41 17.90 12.00
CA ILE A 349 -1.19 18.69 11.04
C ILE A 349 -2.02 19.74 11.75
N LYS A 350 -1.99 20.99 11.28
CA LYS A 350 -2.83 22.07 11.76
C LYS A 350 -3.90 22.39 10.73
N VAL A 351 -5.16 22.29 11.12
CA VAL A 351 -6.30 22.64 10.27
C VAL A 351 -6.77 24.05 10.61
N ASN A 352 -6.79 24.94 9.62
CA ASN A 352 -7.27 26.30 9.77
C ASN A 352 -8.81 26.34 9.60
N ALA A 353 -9.53 26.01 10.68
CA ALA A 353 -10.99 25.92 10.67
C ALA A 353 -11.69 27.24 10.26
N ALA A 354 -11.10 28.38 10.59
CA ALA A 354 -11.65 29.68 10.19
C ALA A 354 -11.56 29.89 8.66
N ARG A 355 -10.41 29.54 8.09
CA ARG A 355 -10.17 29.67 6.64
C ARG A 355 -11.00 28.69 5.83
N THR A 356 -11.13 27.42 6.31
CA THR A 356 -11.95 26.41 5.62
C THR A 356 -13.43 26.79 5.65
N LEU A 357 -13.95 27.29 6.78
CA LEU A 357 -15.33 27.79 6.89
C LEU A 357 -15.58 29.00 5.96
N GLU A 358 -14.67 29.96 5.95
CA GLU A 358 -14.75 31.12 5.05
C GLU A 358 -14.80 30.67 3.58
N ALA A 359 -13.90 29.75 3.19
CA ALA A 359 -13.86 29.24 1.83
C ALA A 359 -15.14 28.47 1.45
N ALA A 360 -15.75 27.75 2.41
CA ALA A 360 -16.99 27.01 2.20
C ALA A 360 -18.22 27.95 1.99
N LYS A 361 -18.20 29.15 2.55
CA LYS A 361 -19.25 30.15 2.32
C LYS A 361 -19.18 30.81 0.94
N GLN A 362 -17.99 30.84 0.36
CA GLN A 362 -17.78 31.45 -0.95
C GLN A 362 -18.26 30.55 -2.08
N GLY A 363 -18.61 31.14 -3.25
CA GLY A 363 -18.94 30.41 -4.46
C GLY A 363 -20.38 29.89 -4.51
N TYR A 364 -21.25 30.45 -3.69
CA TYR A 364 -22.69 30.13 -3.70
C TYR A 364 -22.98 28.65 -3.45
N SER A 365 -22.23 28.02 -2.55
CA SER A 365 -22.32 26.60 -2.23
C SER A 365 -23.71 26.19 -1.70
N ASN A 366 -24.49 27.14 -1.22
CA ASN A 366 -25.86 27.01 -0.73
C ASN A 366 -26.95 27.22 -1.82
N ALA A 367 -26.57 27.42 -3.07
CA ALA A 367 -27.55 27.61 -4.16
C ALA A 367 -28.46 26.36 -4.36
N THR A 368 -27.93 25.17 -4.12
CA THR A 368 -28.73 23.92 -4.19
C THR A 368 -29.83 23.91 -3.14
N GLU A 369 -29.58 24.45 -1.95
CA GLU A 369 -30.57 24.55 -0.87
C GLU A 369 -31.74 25.46 -1.26
N LEU A 370 -31.48 26.57 -1.99
CA LEU A 370 -32.51 27.43 -2.51
C LEU A 370 -33.37 26.74 -3.59
N ALA A 371 -32.72 25.92 -4.45
CA ALA A 371 -33.46 25.13 -5.45
C ALA A 371 -34.37 24.09 -4.78
N ASP A 372 -33.84 23.34 -3.81
CA ASP A 372 -34.59 22.36 -3.04
C ASP A 372 -35.71 22.99 -2.22
N TYR A 373 -35.49 24.20 -1.69
CA TYR A 373 -36.54 25.01 -1.02
C TYR A 373 -37.69 25.33 -1.94
N LEU A 374 -37.42 25.81 -3.15
CA LEU A 374 -38.44 26.07 -4.15
C LEU A 374 -39.17 24.77 -4.59
N VAL A 375 -38.47 23.67 -4.72
CA VAL A 375 -39.10 22.37 -4.98
C VAL A 375 -40.05 21.98 -3.87
N ALA A 376 -39.68 22.18 -2.60
CA ALA A 376 -40.55 21.93 -1.45
C ALA A 376 -41.81 22.83 -1.44
N LYS A 377 -41.74 24.03 -2.06
CA LYS A 377 -42.87 24.94 -2.29
C LYS A 377 -43.68 24.61 -3.55
N GLY A 378 -43.35 23.47 -4.24
CA GLY A 378 -44.09 22.95 -5.39
C GLY A 378 -43.55 23.35 -6.77
N VAL A 379 -42.44 24.02 -6.86
CA VAL A 379 -41.79 24.38 -8.14
C VAL A 379 -41.08 23.11 -8.72
N PRO A 380 -41.30 22.76 -9.99
CA PRO A 380 -40.53 21.68 -10.62
C PRO A 380 -39.02 21.91 -10.56
N PHE A 381 -38.23 20.89 -10.30
CA PHE A 381 -36.78 21.02 -10.06
C PHE A 381 -36.04 21.80 -11.16
N ARG A 382 -36.33 21.56 -12.45
CA ARG A 382 -35.67 22.23 -13.57
C ARG A 382 -36.00 23.75 -13.57
N GLU A 383 -37.20 24.13 -13.20
CA GLU A 383 -37.63 25.52 -13.07
C GLU A 383 -37.00 26.16 -11.85
N ALA A 384 -37.01 25.48 -10.69
CA ALA A 384 -36.32 25.94 -9.49
C ALA A 384 -34.82 26.17 -9.75
N HIS A 385 -34.15 25.23 -10.42
CA HIS A 385 -32.75 25.37 -10.81
C HIS A 385 -32.51 26.58 -11.73
N HIS A 386 -33.41 26.82 -12.69
CA HIS A 386 -33.29 27.99 -13.55
C HIS A 386 -33.46 29.31 -12.76
N ILE A 387 -34.47 29.38 -11.90
CA ILE A 387 -34.71 30.57 -11.02
C ILE A 387 -33.44 30.83 -10.19
N VAL A 388 -32.90 29.81 -9.53
CA VAL A 388 -31.72 29.95 -8.69
C VAL A 388 -30.48 30.36 -9.50
N GLY A 389 -30.34 29.85 -10.73
CA GLY A 389 -29.28 30.30 -11.65
C GLY A 389 -29.35 31.80 -11.91
N VAL A 390 -30.55 32.37 -12.09
CA VAL A 390 -30.76 33.80 -12.27
C VAL A 390 -30.43 34.57 -10.97
N VAL A 391 -30.84 34.04 -9.81
CA VAL A 391 -30.49 34.64 -8.49
C VAL A 391 -28.98 34.70 -8.30
N VAL A 392 -28.24 33.59 -8.60
CA VAL A 392 -26.78 33.55 -8.52
C VAL A 392 -26.13 34.59 -9.45
N VAL A 393 -26.63 34.76 -10.68
CA VAL A 393 -26.12 35.80 -11.58
C VAL A 393 -26.33 37.18 -11.01
N ALA A 394 -27.48 37.42 -10.37
CA ALA A 394 -27.75 38.71 -9.69
C ALA A 394 -26.81 38.93 -8.50
N ALA A 395 -26.60 37.88 -7.68
CA ALA A 395 -25.67 37.91 -6.55
C ALA A 395 -24.25 38.26 -6.99
N ILE A 396 -23.75 37.61 -8.06
CA ILE A 396 -22.43 37.89 -8.64
C ILE A 396 -22.31 39.37 -9.08
N LYS A 397 -23.34 39.90 -9.72
CA LYS A 397 -23.33 41.30 -10.17
C LYS A 397 -23.31 42.30 -9.02
N GLN A 398 -23.99 41.97 -7.92
CA GLN A 398 -24.04 42.84 -6.73
C GLN A 398 -22.84 42.60 -5.79
N GLY A 399 -22.10 41.49 -5.95
CA GLY A 399 -21.00 41.13 -5.07
C GLY A 399 -21.44 40.67 -3.67
N VAL A 400 -22.65 40.09 -3.54
CA VAL A 400 -23.24 39.65 -2.27
C VAL A 400 -23.46 38.13 -2.24
N ALA A 401 -23.54 37.56 -1.04
CA ALA A 401 -23.94 36.17 -0.85
C ALA A 401 -25.48 36.03 -0.98
N LEU A 402 -25.97 34.76 -1.18
CA LEU A 402 -27.42 34.54 -1.34
C LEU A 402 -28.21 34.91 -0.08
N GLU A 403 -27.65 34.70 1.09
CA GLU A 403 -28.21 35.03 2.39
C GLU A 403 -28.18 36.55 2.73
N GLU A 404 -27.48 37.33 1.94
CA GLU A 404 -27.40 38.81 2.11
C GLU A 404 -28.43 39.56 1.30
N PHE A 405 -29.17 38.89 0.39
CA PHE A 405 -30.27 39.54 -0.30
C PHE A 405 -31.42 39.93 0.67
N GLU A 406 -32.02 41.09 0.47
CA GLU A 406 -33.28 41.42 1.13
C GLU A 406 -34.40 40.49 0.63
N LEU A 407 -35.38 40.17 1.50
CA LEU A 407 -36.49 39.26 1.12
C LEU A 407 -37.24 39.78 -0.09
N SER A 408 -37.48 41.09 -0.16
CA SER A 408 -38.17 41.75 -1.28
C SER A 408 -37.42 41.58 -2.61
N GLU A 409 -36.10 41.46 -2.59
CA GLU A 409 -35.29 41.21 -3.77
C GLU A 409 -35.40 39.73 -4.21
N LEU A 410 -35.30 38.80 -3.26
CA LEU A 410 -35.50 37.39 -3.53
C LEU A 410 -36.90 37.08 -4.07
N GLN A 411 -37.93 37.77 -3.58
CA GLN A 411 -39.31 37.64 -4.03
C GLN A 411 -39.54 38.12 -5.47
N GLN A 412 -38.67 38.97 -6.02
CA GLN A 412 -38.70 39.33 -7.44
C GLN A 412 -38.37 38.15 -8.36
N PHE A 413 -37.58 37.19 -7.89
CA PHE A 413 -37.25 35.97 -8.65
C PHE A 413 -38.33 34.91 -8.48
N SER A 414 -38.90 34.78 -7.27
CA SER A 414 -40.05 33.92 -7.01
C SER A 414 -40.85 34.41 -5.81
N PRO A 415 -42.15 34.69 -5.96
CA PRO A 415 -43.03 35.12 -4.86
C PRO A 415 -43.22 34.04 -3.79
N LEU A 416 -42.80 32.78 -4.06
CA LEU A 416 -42.85 31.67 -3.11
C LEU A 416 -41.74 31.69 -2.07
N ILE A 417 -40.77 32.62 -2.22
CA ILE A 417 -39.68 32.78 -1.25
C ILE A 417 -40.23 33.60 -0.07
N GLU A 418 -40.13 33.02 1.12
CA GLU A 418 -40.59 33.60 2.37
C GLU A 418 -39.42 33.78 3.35
N GLN A 419 -39.67 34.38 4.53
CA GLN A 419 -38.66 34.67 5.53
C GLN A 419 -37.85 33.46 6.02
N ASP A 420 -38.42 32.27 5.95
CA ASP A 420 -37.79 31.00 6.34
C ASP A 420 -36.58 30.60 5.46
N VAL A 421 -36.44 31.20 4.27
CA VAL A 421 -35.32 30.94 3.34
C VAL A 421 -33.95 31.15 4.00
N TYR A 422 -33.82 32.17 4.84
CA TYR A 422 -32.54 32.50 5.49
C TYR A 422 -32.06 31.37 6.43
N SER A 423 -32.98 30.63 7.05
CA SER A 423 -32.61 29.47 7.87
C SER A 423 -32.07 28.33 7.03
N ILE A 424 -32.39 28.27 5.74
CA ILE A 424 -32.01 27.20 4.83
C ILE A 424 -30.70 27.52 4.13
N LEU A 425 -30.37 28.79 3.92
CA LEU A 425 -29.18 29.23 3.22
C LEU A 425 -27.90 29.16 4.08
N THR A 426 -28.00 28.77 5.34
CA THR A 426 -26.84 28.64 6.23
C THR A 426 -25.98 27.41 5.84
N ILE A 427 -24.65 27.51 6.04
CA ILE A 427 -23.73 26.36 5.86
C ILE A 427 -24.16 25.18 6.73
N ASP A 428 -24.63 25.45 7.94
CA ASP A 428 -25.12 24.41 8.86
C ASP A 428 -26.33 23.65 8.27
N SER A 429 -27.28 24.35 7.67
CA SER A 429 -28.39 23.73 6.94
C SER A 429 -27.91 22.89 5.76
N CYS A 430 -26.94 23.39 5.01
CA CYS A 430 -26.33 22.63 3.90
C CYS A 430 -25.79 21.26 4.34
N LEU A 431 -25.13 21.20 5.50
CA LEU A 431 -24.61 19.97 6.05
C LEU A 431 -25.73 19.06 6.58
N HIS A 432 -26.63 19.59 7.41
CA HIS A 432 -27.65 18.81 8.11
C HIS A 432 -28.66 18.13 7.18
N LYS A 433 -28.94 18.70 6.03
CA LYS A 433 -29.88 18.11 5.04
C LYS A 433 -29.35 16.84 4.36
N ARG A 434 -28.05 16.57 4.38
CA ARG A 434 -27.43 15.39 3.76
C ARG A 434 -27.44 14.19 4.72
N CYS A 435 -28.63 13.79 5.19
CA CYS A 435 -28.82 12.78 6.24
C CYS A 435 -28.94 11.33 5.73
N ALA A 436 -28.88 11.09 4.41
CA ALA A 436 -28.79 9.76 3.87
C ALA A 436 -27.48 9.05 4.32
N LEU A 437 -27.50 7.71 4.37
CA LEU A 437 -26.30 6.93 4.72
C LEU A 437 -25.13 7.33 3.82
N GLY A 438 -23.99 7.60 4.45
CA GLY A 438 -22.79 8.08 3.74
C GLY A 438 -22.82 9.58 3.42
N GLY A 439 -23.85 10.31 3.79
CA GLY A 439 -23.95 11.75 3.65
C GLY A 439 -23.11 12.49 4.72
N VAL A 440 -23.01 13.82 4.55
CA VAL A 440 -22.14 14.67 5.37
C VAL A 440 -22.84 15.25 6.61
N ALA A 441 -24.12 14.94 6.83
CA ALA A 441 -24.81 15.41 8.03
C ALA A 441 -24.07 14.97 9.31
N PRO A 442 -24.01 15.82 10.36
CA PRO A 442 -23.22 15.53 11.56
C PRO A 442 -23.49 14.15 12.17
N GLN A 443 -24.77 13.70 12.21
CA GLN A 443 -25.12 12.36 12.69
C GLN A 443 -24.57 11.24 11.80
N GLN A 444 -24.46 11.43 10.49
CA GLN A 444 -23.91 10.44 9.57
C GLN A 444 -22.38 10.37 9.69
N VAL A 445 -21.72 11.52 9.81
CA VAL A 445 -20.27 11.58 10.04
C VAL A 445 -19.92 10.95 11.39
N ALA A 446 -20.68 11.25 12.45
CA ALA A 446 -20.51 10.64 13.77
C ALA A 446 -20.67 9.11 13.72
N TYR A 447 -21.71 8.63 13.03
CA TYR A 447 -21.93 7.19 12.84
C TYR A 447 -20.77 6.54 12.07
N ALA A 448 -20.36 7.13 10.93
CA ALA A 448 -19.25 6.60 10.13
C ALA A 448 -17.94 6.57 10.93
N LEU A 449 -17.66 7.63 11.72
CA LEU A 449 -16.49 7.68 12.59
C LEU A 449 -16.52 6.62 13.67
N GLN A 450 -17.67 6.39 14.32
CA GLN A 450 -17.84 5.32 15.31
C GLN A 450 -17.56 3.94 14.70
N GLN A 451 -18.09 3.66 13.52
CA GLN A 451 -17.82 2.42 12.79
C GLN A 451 -16.33 2.28 12.44
N ALA A 452 -15.71 3.34 11.94
CA ALA A 452 -14.28 3.39 11.63
C ALA A 452 -13.41 3.11 12.89
N GLN A 453 -13.72 3.76 14.01
CA GLN A 453 -13.04 3.52 15.30
C GLN A 453 -13.15 2.07 15.79
N ALA A 454 -14.28 1.42 15.54
CA ALA A 454 -14.46 0.01 15.87
C ALA A 454 -13.61 -0.90 14.99
N ARG A 455 -13.55 -0.63 13.67
CA ARG A 455 -12.76 -1.43 12.69
C ARG A 455 -11.26 -1.33 12.92
N VAL A 456 -10.72 -0.12 13.13
CA VAL A 456 -9.27 0.06 13.35
C VAL A 456 -8.77 -0.42 14.72
N LYS A 457 -9.69 -0.72 15.65
CA LYS A 457 -9.40 -1.32 16.97
C LYS A 457 -9.54 -2.84 16.98
N ALA A 458 -10.32 -3.40 16.07
CA ALA A 458 -10.44 -4.83 15.90
C ALA A 458 -9.14 -5.35 15.27
N GLU A 459 -8.43 -6.20 16.00
CA GLU A 459 -7.20 -6.85 15.54
C GLU A 459 -7.45 -7.89 14.44
#